data_08d7bc955e8b52ad314307e0425ed9f1
#
_entry.id   08d7bc955e8b52ad314307e0425ed9f1
#
_cell.length_a   1.000
_cell.length_b   1.000
_cell.length_c   1.000
_cell.angle_alpha   90.00
_cell.angle_beta   90.00
_cell.angle_gamma   90.00
#
_symmetry.space_group_name_H-M   'P 1'
#
loop_
_entity.id
_entity.type
_entity.pdbx_description
1 polymer ?
#
loop_
_entity_poly.entity_id
_entity_poly.type
_entity_poly.pdbx_seq_one_letter_code
_entity_poly.pdbx_strand_id
1 'polypeptide(L)'
;PIESENAALRRRIAEDGGLLRPARGLYVPSDYWNGLDPFERSMHMARAMARQHPKWVFVGNIAATAHGFEHSWKLHDGTVSIASAYHNGFCRIAKVRRVYIPEQCMSVEVVDGLPVLDKIRTVLNCSVQYDFPYGLPIADSALRQGIGRRDLSAGCSAMRIGYAQAARVLRYADGASENGGESMCRAVMIDEGFAI
;
A
#
# COMPACT_ATOMS: atom_id res chain seq x y z
N PRO A 1 29.47 3.68 18.47
CA PRO A 1 29.78 2.82 17.31
C PRO A 1 28.84 3.07 16.13
N ILE A 2 27.51 3.22 16.38
CA ILE A 2 26.47 3.36 15.34
C ILE A 2 26.62 4.65 14.53
N GLU A 3 27.05 5.75 15.13
CA GLU A 3 27.27 7.01 14.40
C GLU A 3 28.51 6.94 13.48
N SER A 4 29.58 6.24 13.90
CA SER A 4 30.78 6.05 13.08
C SER A 4 30.51 5.16 11.86
N GLU A 5 29.71 4.11 12.02
CA GLU A 5 29.30 3.23 10.91
C GLU A 5 28.42 3.97 9.89
N ASN A 6 27.47 4.81 10.36
CA ASN A 6 26.67 5.64 9.48
C ASN A 6 27.49 6.71 8.73
N ALA A 7 28.52 7.27 9.34
CA ALA A 7 29.42 8.22 8.70
C ALA A 7 30.26 7.54 7.60
N ALA A 8 30.79 6.34 7.88
CA ALA A 8 31.53 5.55 6.91
C ALA A 8 30.66 5.14 5.70
N LEU A 9 29.41 4.73 5.96
CA LEU A 9 28.46 4.41 4.91
C LEU A 9 28.09 5.63 4.04
N ARG A 10 27.90 6.81 4.65
CA ARG A 10 27.65 8.06 3.91
C ARG A 10 28.81 8.45 3.02
N ARG A 11 30.06 8.27 3.51
CA ARG A 11 31.25 8.53 2.73
C ARG A 11 31.36 7.59 1.54
N ARG A 12 31.13 6.29 1.72
CA ARG A 12 31.11 5.31 0.61
C ARG A 12 30.04 5.62 -0.44
N ILE A 13 28.88 6.13 -0.03
CA ILE A 13 27.83 6.59 -0.97
C ILE A 13 28.35 7.76 -1.82
N ALA A 14 29.06 8.70 -1.19
CA ALA A 14 29.57 9.89 -1.86
C ALA A 14 30.78 9.60 -2.77
N GLU A 15 31.66 8.66 -2.37
CA GLU A 15 32.91 8.38 -3.05
C GLU A 15 32.79 7.33 -4.15
N ASP A 16 32.02 6.25 -3.92
CA ASP A 16 32.03 5.07 -4.80
C ASP A 16 30.76 4.95 -5.67
N GLY A 17 29.69 5.71 -5.40
CA GLY A 17 28.39 5.56 -6.09
C GLY A 17 27.76 4.16 -6.00
N GLY A 18 28.44 3.21 -5.36
CA GLY A 18 28.04 1.80 -5.25
C GLY A 18 26.92 1.52 -4.25
N LEU A 19 26.54 2.51 -3.42
CA LEU A 19 25.45 2.40 -2.46
C LEU A 19 24.42 3.53 -2.66
N LEU A 20 23.15 3.18 -2.57
CA LEU A 20 22.02 4.11 -2.52
C LEU A 20 21.44 4.17 -1.11
N ARG A 21 20.76 5.27 -0.80
CA ARG A 21 20.00 5.44 0.43
C ARG A 21 18.54 5.74 0.11
N PRO A 22 17.72 4.71 -0.18
CA PRO A 22 16.31 4.89 -0.55
C PRO A 22 15.48 5.54 0.56
N ALA A 23 15.80 5.26 1.82
CA ALA A 23 15.16 5.85 2.99
C ALA A 23 16.17 6.02 4.14
N ARG A 24 15.79 6.77 5.18
CA ARG A 24 16.62 6.95 6.38
C ARG A 24 16.94 5.59 7.02
N GLY A 25 18.22 5.29 7.17
CA GLY A 25 18.71 4.03 7.78
C GLY A 25 18.64 2.80 6.87
N LEU A 26 18.21 2.95 5.60
CA LEU A 26 18.25 1.90 4.59
C LEU A 26 19.36 2.21 3.59
N TYR A 27 20.33 1.31 3.49
CA TYR A 27 21.44 1.37 2.53
C TYR A 27 21.41 0.08 1.71
N VAL A 28 21.58 0.22 0.40
CA VAL A 28 21.45 -0.89 -0.55
C VAL A 28 22.44 -0.71 -1.70
N PRO A 29 23.03 -1.79 -2.24
CA PRO A 29 23.83 -1.70 -3.45
C PRO A 29 23.04 -1.11 -4.61
N SER A 30 23.66 -0.18 -5.36
CA SER A 30 23.02 0.56 -6.45
C SER A 30 22.51 -0.36 -7.53
N ASP A 31 23.33 -1.34 -7.97
CA ASP A 31 22.97 -2.26 -9.03
C ASP A 31 21.79 -3.14 -8.63
N TYR A 32 21.79 -3.66 -7.39
CA TYR A 32 20.69 -4.43 -6.86
C TYR A 32 19.40 -3.61 -6.85
N TRP A 33 19.43 -2.37 -6.30
CA TRP A 33 18.25 -1.52 -6.22
C TRP A 33 17.70 -1.14 -7.58
N ASN A 34 18.57 -0.85 -8.54
CA ASN A 34 18.18 -0.46 -9.87
C ASN A 34 17.54 -1.62 -10.66
N GLY A 35 17.91 -2.86 -10.35
CA GLY A 35 17.32 -4.06 -10.92
C GLY A 35 15.94 -4.42 -10.38
N LEU A 36 15.52 -3.85 -9.24
CA LEU A 36 14.21 -4.11 -8.64
C LEU A 36 13.10 -3.36 -9.36
N ASP A 37 11.93 -3.99 -9.45
CA ASP A 37 10.71 -3.32 -9.89
C ASP A 37 10.12 -2.40 -8.79
N PRO A 38 9.10 -1.56 -9.11
CA PRO A 38 8.49 -0.66 -8.13
C PRO A 38 7.84 -1.36 -6.92
N PHE A 39 7.26 -2.55 -7.12
CA PHE A 39 6.66 -3.35 -6.03
C PHE A 39 7.74 -3.83 -5.07
N GLU A 40 8.80 -4.43 -5.61
CA GLU A 40 9.94 -4.95 -4.84
C GLU A 40 10.60 -3.84 -4.04
N ARG A 41 10.87 -2.67 -4.66
CA ARG A 41 11.44 -1.50 -3.97
C ARG A 41 10.58 -1.06 -2.79
N SER A 42 9.27 -0.97 -2.98
CA SER A 42 8.32 -0.59 -1.94
C SER A 42 8.29 -1.59 -0.79
N MET A 43 8.30 -2.89 -1.10
CA MET A 43 8.32 -3.95 -0.08
C MET A 43 9.64 -3.99 0.68
N HIS A 44 10.78 -3.77 0.02
CA HIS A 44 12.07 -3.62 0.70
C HIS A 44 12.07 -2.45 1.67
N MET A 45 11.53 -1.30 1.25
CA MET A 45 11.38 -0.13 2.13
C MET A 45 10.49 -0.44 3.32
N ALA A 46 9.33 -1.03 3.11
CA ALA A 46 8.39 -1.36 4.17
C ALA A 46 9.01 -2.35 5.19
N ARG A 47 9.68 -3.41 4.72
CA ARG A 47 10.36 -4.39 5.60
C ARG A 47 11.49 -3.74 6.41
N ALA A 48 12.27 -2.85 5.81
CA ALA A 48 13.33 -2.13 6.53
C ALA A 48 12.75 -1.19 7.59
N MET A 49 11.66 -0.48 7.26
CA MET A 49 10.96 0.39 8.19
C MET A 49 10.26 -0.38 9.32
N ALA A 50 9.68 -1.54 9.05
CA ALA A 50 9.09 -2.40 10.08
C ALA A 50 10.09 -2.84 11.14
N ARG A 51 11.34 -3.15 10.74
CA ARG A 51 12.42 -3.47 11.69
C ARG A 51 12.80 -2.29 12.58
N GLN A 52 12.75 -1.06 12.05
CA GLN A 52 13.06 0.16 12.81
C GLN A 52 11.88 0.62 13.68
N HIS A 53 10.66 0.32 13.23
CA HIS A 53 9.40 0.75 13.83
C HIS A 53 8.41 -0.42 13.98
N PRO A 54 8.64 -1.35 14.93
CA PRO A 54 7.85 -2.59 15.05
C PRO A 54 6.36 -2.40 15.33
N LYS A 55 5.96 -1.19 15.76
CA LYS A 55 4.56 -0.84 16.05
C LYS A 55 3.82 -0.26 14.85
N TRP A 56 4.50 -0.07 13.71
CA TRP A 56 3.84 0.46 12.52
C TRP A 56 3.00 -0.61 11.84
N VAL A 57 1.81 -0.22 11.42
CA VAL A 57 0.92 -1.02 10.58
C VAL A 57 0.92 -0.40 9.18
N PHE A 58 1.29 -1.19 8.19
CA PHE A 58 1.35 -0.71 6.81
C PHE A 58 -0.01 -0.83 6.15
N VAL A 59 -0.34 0.14 5.28
CA VAL A 59 -1.65 0.28 4.64
C VAL A 59 -1.50 0.61 3.15
N GLY A 60 -2.61 0.74 2.45
CA GLY A 60 -2.63 1.11 1.04
C GLY A 60 -1.94 0.07 0.15
N ASN A 61 -1.13 0.52 -0.81
CA ASN A 61 -0.42 -0.33 -1.77
C ASN A 61 0.49 -1.36 -1.10
N ILE A 62 1.12 -1.02 0.03
CA ILE A 62 1.98 -1.97 0.77
C ILE A 62 1.15 -3.15 1.29
N ALA A 63 0.01 -2.88 1.92
CA ALA A 63 -0.88 -3.93 2.40
C ALA A 63 -1.50 -4.73 1.23
N ALA A 64 -1.89 -4.06 0.15
CA ALA A 64 -2.39 -4.71 -1.06
C ALA A 64 -1.35 -5.66 -1.67
N THR A 65 -0.08 -5.22 -1.78
CA THR A 65 1.02 -6.06 -2.26
C THR A 65 1.26 -7.25 -1.31
N ALA A 66 1.28 -7.03 -0.01
CA ALA A 66 1.48 -8.09 0.97
C ALA A 66 0.40 -9.17 0.88
N HIS A 67 -0.85 -8.80 0.65
CA HIS A 67 -1.96 -9.73 0.44
C HIS A 67 -2.02 -10.33 -0.97
N GLY A 68 -1.13 -9.94 -1.88
CA GLY A 68 -1.12 -10.40 -3.27
C GLY A 68 -2.29 -9.86 -4.10
N PHE A 69 -2.86 -8.71 -3.74
CA PHE A 69 -3.89 -8.06 -4.55
C PHE A 69 -3.25 -7.34 -5.73
N GLU A 70 -3.80 -7.56 -6.92
CA GLU A 70 -3.36 -6.88 -8.14
C GLU A 70 -3.72 -5.40 -8.13
N HIS A 71 -2.77 -4.57 -8.53
CA HIS A 71 -2.95 -3.12 -8.64
C HIS A 71 -1.88 -2.50 -9.53
N SER A 72 -2.06 -1.22 -9.86
CA SER A 72 -1.13 -0.51 -10.71
C SER A 72 0.22 -0.25 -10.03
N TRP A 73 1.30 -0.45 -10.78
CA TRP A 73 2.66 -0.06 -10.37
C TRP A 73 2.79 1.45 -10.07
N LYS A 74 1.92 2.29 -10.65
CA LYS A 74 1.88 3.74 -10.38
C LYS A 74 1.59 4.09 -8.93
N LEU A 75 1.00 3.18 -8.15
CA LEU A 75 0.80 3.36 -6.71
C LEU A 75 2.11 3.26 -5.90
N HIS A 76 3.19 2.80 -6.53
CA HIS A 76 4.51 2.64 -5.91
C HIS A 76 5.41 3.84 -6.22
N ASP A 77 5.02 5.03 -5.73
CA ASP A 77 5.71 6.31 -5.92
C ASP A 77 6.97 6.50 -5.04
N GLY A 78 7.40 5.45 -4.37
CA GLY A 78 8.50 5.48 -3.40
C GLY A 78 8.08 5.96 -2.01
N THR A 79 6.79 6.14 -1.77
CA THR A 79 6.22 6.48 -0.45
C THR A 79 5.63 5.24 0.21
N VAL A 80 5.87 5.08 1.50
CA VAL A 80 5.32 4.00 2.33
C VAL A 80 4.19 4.57 3.18
N SER A 81 2.99 4.00 3.07
CA SER A 81 1.83 4.40 3.85
C SER A 81 1.70 3.58 5.13
N ILE A 82 1.49 4.25 6.26
CA ILE A 82 1.27 3.63 7.58
C ILE A 82 -0.02 4.13 8.21
N ALA A 83 -0.67 3.28 8.99
CA ALA A 83 -1.85 3.64 9.75
C ALA A 83 -1.53 4.64 10.87
N SER A 84 -2.46 5.55 11.14
CA SER A 84 -2.43 6.49 12.25
C SER A 84 -3.81 6.64 12.87
N ALA A 85 -3.92 6.51 14.18
CA ALA A 85 -5.17 6.78 14.91
C ALA A 85 -5.48 8.29 15.02
N TYR A 86 -4.58 9.17 14.58
CA TYR A 86 -4.72 10.61 14.68
C TYR A 86 -4.83 11.28 13.32
N HIS A 87 -5.81 12.17 13.13
CA HIS A 87 -6.06 12.91 11.88
C HIS A 87 -4.91 13.82 11.44
N ASN A 88 -4.16 14.39 12.38
CA ASN A 88 -3.16 15.44 12.11
C ASN A 88 -1.71 14.93 12.23
N GLY A 89 -1.48 13.70 11.94
CA GLY A 89 -0.14 13.12 12.02
C GLY A 89 0.79 13.60 10.91
N PHE A 90 1.35 14.82 11.04
CA PHE A 90 2.47 15.20 10.16
C PHE A 90 3.63 14.22 10.37
N CYS A 91 3.94 13.44 9.36
CA CYS A 91 5.09 12.54 9.41
C CYS A 91 6.36 13.30 8.99
N ARG A 92 7.27 13.52 9.94
CA ARG A 92 8.58 14.13 9.66
C ARG A 92 9.58 13.18 9.00
N ILE A 93 9.17 11.91 8.82
CA ILE A 93 10.02 10.91 8.17
C ILE A 93 9.76 11.00 6.67
N ALA A 94 10.80 11.35 5.92
CA ALA A 94 10.71 11.40 4.46
C ALA A 94 10.26 10.07 3.88
N LYS A 95 9.43 10.12 2.83
CA LYS A 95 8.86 8.95 2.15
C LYS A 95 7.91 8.10 3.01
N VAL A 96 7.35 8.67 4.08
CA VAL A 96 6.30 8.03 4.88
C VAL A 96 5.06 8.91 4.89
N ARG A 97 3.94 8.32 4.50
CA ARG A 97 2.61 8.92 4.57
C ARG A 97 1.82 8.31 5.71
N ARG A 98 1.24 9.15 6.57
CA ARG A 98 0.29 8.69 7.59
C ARG A 98 -1.12 8.73 7.03
N VAL A 99 -1.82 7.62 7.12
CA VAL A 99 -3.21 7.46 6.73
C VAL A 99 -4.03 7.29 8.00
N TYR A 100 -5.01 8.17 8.18
CA TYR A 100 -5.91 8.06 9.31
C TYR A 100 -6.77 6.79 9.19
N ILE A 101 -6.68 5.93 10.19
CA ILE A 101 -7.52 4.74 10.33
C ILE A 101 -8.11 4.80 11.74
N PRO A 102 -9.44 4.91 11.90
CA PRO A 102 -10.08 4.84 13.21
C PRO A 102 -9.71 3.55 13.93
N GLU A 103 -9.54 3.61 15.24
CA GLU A 103 -9.07 2.47 16.04
C GLU A 103 -9.97 1.24 15.86
N GLN A 104 -11.28 1.43 15.83
CA GLN A 104 -12.26 0.36 15.58
C GLN A 104 -12.16 -0.27 14.18
N CYS A 105 -11.42 0.38 13.25
CA CYS A 105 -11.15 -0.13 11.92
C CYS A 105 -9.74 -0.70 11.77
N MET A 106 -8.95 -0.70 12.86
CA MET A 106 -7.56 -1.15 12.90
C MET A 106 -7.51 -2.67 13.19
N SER A 107 -7.85 -3.47 12.18
CA SER A 107 -7.64 -4.92 12.26
C SER A 107 -6.35 -5.27 11.51
N VAL A 108 -5.44 -5.96 12.17
CA VAL A 108 -4.05 -6.15 11.74
C VAL A 108 -3.75 -7.63 11.54
N GLU A 109 -3.13 -7.94 10.43
CA GLU A 109 -2.52 -9.24 10.14
C GLU A 109 -1.01 -9.09 9.98
N VAL A 110 -0.26 -10.18 10.19
CA VAL A 110 1.17 -10.22 9.91
C VAL A 110 1.38 -11.11 8.68
N VAL A 111 1.78 -10.51 7.57
CA VAL A 111 2.06 -11.20 6.31
C VAL A 111 3.55 -11.10 6.00
N ASP A 112 4.23 -12.23 5.91
CA ASP A 112 5.70 -12.30 5.70
C ASP A 112 6.50 -11.43 6.67
N GLY A 113 6.06 -11.39 7.93
CA GLY A 113 6.69 -10.59 8.99
C GLY A 113 6.38 -9.10 8.94
N LEU A 114 5.48 -8.65 8.06
CA LEU A 114 5.07 -7.27 7.92
C LEU A 114 3.68 -7.06 8.52
N PRO A 115 3.50 -6.23 9.56
CA PRO A 115 2.19 -5.89 10.09
C PRO A 115 1.42 -5.01 9.08
N VAL A 116 0.29 -5.50 8.59
CA VAL A 116 -0.57 -4.83 7.61
C VAL A 116 -2.02 -4.84 8.09
N LEU A 117 -2.88 -3.99 7.51
CA LEU A 117 -4.33 -4.16 7.70
C LEU A 117 -4.75 -5.53 7.17
N ASP A 118 -5.78 -6.14 7.78
CA ASP A 118 -6.42 -7.35 7.25
C ASP A 118 -6.91 -7.14 5.81
N LYS A 119 -7.23 -8.22 5.15
CA LYS A 119 -7.64 -8.23 3.73
C LYS A 119 -8.84 -7.31 3.46
N ILE A 120 -9.89 -7.38 4.29
CA ILE A 120 -11.12 -6.58 4.13
C ILE A 120 -10.81 -5.10 4.34
N ARG A 121 -10.11 -4.76 5.42
CA ARG A 121 -9.72 -3.38 5.73
C ARG A 121 -8.75 -2.82 4.68
N THR A 122 -7.89 -3.65 4.12
CA THR A 122 -6.99 -3.27 3.02
C THR A 122 -7.77 -2.85 1.78
N VAL A 123 -8.75 -3.66 1.34
CA VAL A 123 -9.61 -3.31 0.19
C VAL A 123 -10.35 -1.99 0.44
N LEU A 124 -10.99 -1.86 1.60
CA LEU A 124 -11.76 -0.65 1.94
C LEU A 124 -10.86 0.58 2.05
N ASN A 125 -9.68 0.44 2.66
CA ASN A 125 -8.70 1.52 2.76
C ASN A 125 -8.22 1.97 1.37
N CYS A 126 -7.87 1.04 0.49
CA CYS A 126 -7.43 1.36 -0.86
C CYS A 126 -8.55 2.02 -1.69
N SER A 127 -9.81 1.59 -1.51
CA SER A 127 -10.98 2.18 -2.17
C SER A 127 -11.22 3.64 -1.78
N VAL A 128 -10.75 4.06 -0.61
CA VAL A 128 -10.84 5.46 -0.13
C VAL A 128 -9.58 6.25 -0.47
N GLN A 129 -8.42 5.61 -0.39
CA GLN A 129 -7.12 6.27 -0.53
C GLN A 129 -6.76 6.57 -1.99
N TYR A 130 -7.28 5.79 -2.92
CA TYR A 130 -6.95 5.88 -4.33
C TYR A 130 -8.19 6.21 -5.18
N ASP A 131 -7.95 6.86 -6.32
CA ASP A 131 -8.99 7.11 -7.31
C ASP A 131 -9.60 5.79 -7.79
N PHE A 132 -10.84 5.84 -8.24
CA PHE A 132 -11.63 4.68 -8.63
C PHE A 132 -10.91 3.72 -9.58
N PRO A 133 -10.19 4.18 -10.65
CA PRO A 133 -9.45 3.27 -11.54
C PRO A 133 -8.30 2.51 -10.87
N TYR A 134 -7.82 2.98 -9.73
CA TYR A 134 -6.76 2.31 -8.96
C TYR A 134 -7.31 1.47 -7.80
N GLY A 135 -8.47 1.84 -7.26
CA GLY A 135 -9.13 1.10 -6.20
C GLY A 135 -9.85 -0.17 -6.69
N LEU A 136 -10.47 -0.11 -7.88
CA LEU A 136 -11.25 -1.21 -8.44
C LEU A 136 -10.44 -2.50 -8.66
N PRO A 137 -9.22 -2.48 -9.22
CA PRO A 137 -8.42 -3.69 -9.41
C PRO A 137 -8.14 -4.43 -8.10
N ILE A 138 -7.93 -3.70 -7.01
CA ILE A 138 -7.66 -4.28 -5.68
C ILE A 138 -8.90 -5.04 -5.19
N ALA A 139 -10.09 -4.46 -5.37
CA ALA A 139 -11.35 -5.09 -4.98
C ALA A 139 -11.67 -6.31 -5.84
N ASP A 140 -11.45 -6.23 -7.15
CA ASP A 140 -11.64 -7.35 -8.08
C ASP A 140 -10.70 -8.51 -7.74
N SER A 141 -9.42 -8.21 -7.53
CA SER A 141 -8.42 -9.20 -7.12
C SER A 141 -8.78 -9.86 -5.78
N ALA A 142 -9.29 -9.09 -4.83
CA ALA A 142 -9.73 -9.61 -3.55
C ALA A 142 -10.92 -10.57 -3.69
N LEU A 143 -11.91 -10.22 -4.51
CA LEU A 143 -13.04 -11.11 -4.82
C LEU A 143 -12.59 -12.38 -5.53
N ARG A 144 -11.67 -12.27 -6.51
CA ARG A 144 -11.08 -13.42 -7.24
C ARG A 144 -10.32 -14.35 -6.29
N GLN A 145 -9.68 -13.81 -5.25
CA GLN A 145 -9.03 -14.58 -4.20
C GLN A 145 -10.00 -15.18 -3.17
N GLY A 146 -11.31 -15.04 -3.36
CA GLY A 146 -12.34 -15.66 -2.53
C GLY A 146 -12.78 -14.84 -1.31
N ILE A 147 -12.41 -13.55 -1.21
CA ILE A 147 -12.96 -12.69 -0.18
C ILE A 147 -14.44 -12.46 -0.47
N GLY A 148 -15.29 -12.73 0.54
CA GLY A 148 -16.74 -12.65 0.38
C GLY A 148 -17.23 -11.22 0.10
N ARG A 149 -18.05 -11.04 -0.94
CA ARG A 149 -18.71 -9.76 -1.22
C ARG A 149 -19.54 -9.26 -0.02
N ARG A 150 -20.16 -10.18 0.73
CA ARG A 150 -20.92 -9.84 1.94
C ARG A 150 -20.04 -9.25 3.02
N ASP A 151 -18.84 -9.79 3.21
CA ASP A 151 -17.91 -9.33 4.23
C ASP A 151 -17.36 -7.94 3.89
N LEU A 152 -17.03 -7.70 2.60
CA LEU A 152 -16.66 -6.38 2.10
C LEU A 152 -17.78 -5.36 2.29
N SER A 153 -19.04 -5.74 1.96
CA SER A 153 -20.21 -4.87 2.12
C SER A 153 -20.49 -4.56 3.59
N ALA A 154 -20.38 -5.55 4.47
CA ALA A 154 -20.53 -5.35 5.92
C ALA A 154 -19.45 -4.42 6.47
N GLY A 155 -18.19 -4.63 6.08
CA GLY A 155 -17.08 -3.75 6.44
C GLY A 155 -17.27 -2.33 5.94
N CYS A 156 -17.75 -2.16 4.69
CA CYS A 156 -18.06 -0.85 4.11
C CYS A 156 -19.18 -0.14 4.88
N SER A 157 -20.27 -0.85 5.19
CA SER A 157 -21.41 -0.30 5.93
C SER A 157 -21.06 0.18 7.35
N ALA A 158 -20.02 -0.39 7.93
CA ALA A 158 -19.50 0.04 9.24
C ALA A 158 -18.59 1.29 9.17
N MET A 159 -18.26 1.78 7.96
CA MET A 159 -17.40 2.95 7.78
C MET A 159 -18.19 4.23 8.04
N ARG A 160 -17.57 5.17 8.77
CA ARG A 160 -18.08 6.55 8.96
C ARG A 160 -17.47 7.53 7.97
N ILE A 161 -16.23 7.28 7.54
CA ILE A 161 -15.46 8.12 6.64
C ILE A 161 -15.11 7.31 5.40
N GLY A 162 -15.29 7.91 4.22
CA GLY A 162 -14.96 7.26 2.94
C GLY A 162 -15.98 6.22 2.47
N TYR A 163 -17.15 6.13 3.12
CA TYR A 163 -18.21 5.17 2.73
C TYR A 163 -18.59 5.28 1.24
N ALA A 164 -18.79 6.49 0.75
CA ALA A 164 -19.24 6.70 -0.63
C ALA A 164 -18.22 6.19 -1.67
N GLN A 165 -16.93 6.44 -1.43
CA GLN A 165 -15.84 5.96 -2.30
C GLN A 165 -15.77 4.43 -2.25
N ALA A 166 -15.75 3.84 -1.04
CA ALA A 166 -15.71 2.40 -0.88
C ALA A 166 -16.93 1.72 -1.47
N ALA A 167 -18.14 2.24 -1.22
CA ALA A 167 -19.39 1.73 -1.78
C ALA A 167 -19.40 1.80 -3.31
N ARG A 168 -18.85 2.87 -3.90
CA ARG A 168 -18.71 2.97 -5.36
C ARG A 168 -17.81 1.86 -5.90
N VAL A 169 -16.64 1.65 -5.32
CA VAL A 169 -15.72 0.58 -5.75
C VAL A 169 -16.41 -0.77 -5.63
N LEU A 170 -17.03 -1.08 -4.48
CA LEU A 170 -17.70 -2.37 -4.26
C LEU A 170 -18.91 -2.59 -5.16
N ARG A 171 -19.61 -1.53 -5.57
CA ARG A 171 -20.71 -1.62 -6.53
C ARG A 171 -20.26 -2.20 -7.87
N TYR A 172 -19.09 -1.78 -8.35
CA TYR A 172 -18.54 -2.18 -9.64
C TYR A 172 -17.49 -3.30 -9.55
N ALA A 173 -17.14 -3.73 -8.34
CA ALA A 173 -16.16 -4.80 -8.17
C ALA A 173 -16.69 -6.13 -8.74
N ASP A 174 -15.83 -6.84 -9.46
CA ASP A 174 -16.13 -8.11 -10.10
C ASP A 174 -14.93 -9.07 -10.01
N GLY A 175 -15.13 -10.21 -9.34
CA GLY A 175 -14.10 -11.25 -9.23
C GLY A 175 -13.88 -12.06 -10.51
N ALA A 176 -14.71 -11.89 -11.54
CA ALA A 176 -14.53 -12.50 -12.85
C ALA A 176 -13.50 -11.76 -13.72
N SER A 177 -13.11 -10.54 -13.36
CA SER A 177 -12.04 -9.80 -14.04
C SER A 177 -10.74 -10.60 -14.05
N GLU A 178 -10.12 -10.81 -15.21
CA GLU A 178 -8.96 -11.71 -15.35
C GLU A 178 -7.70 -11.14 -14.70
N ASN A 179 -7.52 -9.81 -14.77
CA ASN A 179 -6.34 -9.14 -14.24
C ASN A 179 -6.60 -7.66 -13.89
N GLY A 180 -5.63 -7.05 -13.19
CA GLY A 180 -5.74 -5.65 -12.75
C GLY A 180 -5.77 -4.64 -13.91
N GLY A 181 -5.21 -4.95 -15.07
CA GLY A 181 -5.25 -4.10 -16.26
C GLY A 181 -6.65 -4.01 -16.86
N GLU A 182 -7.36 -5.12 -16.96
CA GLU A 182 -8.76 -5.19 -17.36
C GLU A 182 -9.64 -4.39 -16.39
N SER A 183 -9.46 -4.60 -15.09
CA SER A 183 -10.18 -3.85 -14.06
C SER A 183 -9.98 -2.34 -14.18
N MET A 184 -8.74 -1.89 -14.45
CA MET A 184 -8.44 -0.47 -14.66
C MET A 184 -9.12 0.08 -15.92
N CYS A 185 -9.08 -0.66 -17.03
CA CYS A 185 -9.73 -0.28 -18.28
C CYS A 185 -11.25 -0.16 -18.06
N ARG A 186 -11.86 -1.14 -17.43
CA ARG A 186 -13.28 -1.13 -17.04
C ARG A 186 -13.64 0.06 -16.16
N ALA A 187 -12.81 0.40 -15.19
CA ALA A 187 -13.03 1.55 -14.32
C ALA A 187 -13.01 2.88 -15.10
N VAL A 188 -12.08 3.05 -16.03
CA VAL A 188 -12.03 4.24 -16.90
C VAL A 188 -13.28 4.32 -17.79
N MET A 189 -13.71 3.21 -18.38
CA MET A 189 -14.95 3.18 -19.19
C MET A 189 -16.18 3.57 -18.36
N ILE A 190 -16.29 3.10 -17.10
CA ILE A 190 -17.36 3.49 -16.18
C ILE A 190 -17.30 5.01 -15.87
N ASP A 191 -16.12 5.57 -15.64
CA ASP A 191 -15.94 7.00 -15.37
C ASP A 191 -16.36 7.86 -16.56
N GLU A 192 -16.12 7.38 -17.79
CA GLU A 192 -16.53 8.03 -19.05
C GLU A 192 -18.01 7.78 -19.40
N GLY A 193 -18.75 7.06 -18.56
CA GLY A 193 -20.19 6.85 -18.70
C GLY A 193 -20.60 5.72 -19.66
N PHE A 194 -19.66 4.85 -20.04
CA PHE A 194 -20.03 3.65 -20.81
C PHE A 194 -20.80 2.66 -19.95
N ALA A 195 -21.85 2.07 -20.53
CA ALA A 195 -22.56 0.94 -19.92
C ALA A 195 -21.69 -0.32 -20.10
N ILE A 196 -21.38 -0.98 -18.99
CA ILE A 196 -20.56 -2.21 -18.96
C ILE A 196 -21.36 -3.29 -18.24
#